data_24fe393bc184a6ae653534742573176b
#
_entry.id   24fe393bc184a6ae653534742573176b
#
_cell.length_a   1.000
_cell.length_b   1.000
_cell.length_c   1.000
_cell.angle_alpha   90.00
_cell.angle_beta   90.00
_cell.angle_gamma   90.00
#
_symmetry.space_group_name_H-M   'P 1'
#
loop_
_entity.id
_entity.type
_entity.pdbx_description
1 polymer ?
#
loop_
_entity_poly.entity_id
_entity_poly.type
_entity_poly.pdbx_seq_one_letter_code
_entity_poly.pdbx_strand_id
1 'polypeptide(L)'
;SGQRMAIDASLIEADANKQYSAPKDEWDAARVDRGAAPRAVKEYLDTLDEAAFGAATPVQPKFTSFSDPASQWTAARKGPAFFSYSDNYLIDTDHGVIVDVEATRSIRQAEVGSTKTMLDRVKAKFDLRPERLIADTAYGSGPMLGWLVDRKIAPHIPVIDKAGRSDGTWSRADFEWDAKNNQYICPEGEALKQFRRNYSDPNRGPTGKGVAKYQALKHTCQACPSKPKCCPKADCRKITREEHEDAREVARAIRKTDQYKVSAKLRKKVEMLFAHLKRILGLGRLRLRGPCGANDEFLLA
;
A
#
# COMPACT_ATOMS: atom_id res chain seq x y z
N SER A 1 12.86 -15.41 -16.34
CA SER A 1 13.35 -14.11 -16.77
C SER A 1 13.32 -13.09 -15.62
N GLY A 2 12.37 -13.16 -14.71
CA GLY A 2 12.26 -12.24 -13.58
C GLY A 2 12.02 -10.77 -13.95
N GLN A 3 11.81 -10.47 -15.22
CA GLN A 3 11.64 -9.08 -15.68
C GLN A 3 10.26 -8.50 -15.31
N ARG A 4 9.22 -9.34 -15.31
CA ARG A 4 7.86 -8.94 -15.00
C ARG A 4 7.36 -9.73 -13.81
N MET A 5 7.30 -9.07 -12.66
CA MET A 5 6.78 -9.68 -11.44
C MET A 5 5.41 -9.10 -11.09
N ALA A 6 4.57 -9.90 -10.47
CA ALA A 6 3.31 -9.46 -9.88
C ALA A 6 3.26 -9.85 -8.41
N ILE A 7 2.62 -9.01 -7.63
CA ILE A 7 2.36 -9.21 -6.20
C ILE A 7 0.87 -9.08 -5.92
N ASP A 8 0.34 -9.96 -5.10
CA ASP A 8 -1.00 -9.88 -4.55
C ASP A 8 -1.07 -10.69 -3.25
N ALA A 9 -2.12 -10.48 -2.47
CA ALA A 9 -2.32 -11.16 -1.21
C ALA A 9 -3.71 -11.82 -1.14
N SER A 10 -3.82 -12.94 -0.43
CA SER A 10 -5.08 -13.61 -0.17
C SER A 10 -5.24 -13.94 1.30
N LEU A 11 -6.44 -13.68 1.84
CA LEU A 11 -6.78 -14.00 3.22
C LEU A 11 -6.92 -15.51 3.40
N ILE A 12 -6.24 -16.07 4.39
CA ILE A 12 -6.37 -17.46 4.85
C ILE A 12 -6.78 -17.44 6.31
N GLU A 13 -7.81 -18.22 6.68
CA GLU A 13 -8.29 -18.29 8.05
C GLU A 13 -7.21 -18.87 8.97
N ALA A 14 -6.98 -18.23 10.12
CA ALA A 14 -6.05 -18.71 11.13
C ALA A 14 -6.71 -19.74 12.05
N ASP A 15 -5.91 -20.62 12.66
CA ASP A 15 -6.39 -21.52 13.73
C ASP A 15 -6.54 -20.75 15.06
N ALA A 16 -7.49 -19.81 15.07
CA ALA A 16 -7.79 -18.95 16.20
C ALA A 16 -9.30 -18.77 16.37
N ASN A 17 -9.76 -18.70 17.62
CA ASN A 17 -11.18 -18.60 17.95
C ASN A 17 -11.47 -17.30 18.72
N LYS A 18 -12.57 -16.62 18.37
CA LYS A 18 -13.03 -15.42 19.07
C LYS A 18 -13.32 -15.67 20.55
N GLN A 19 -13.76 -16.86 20.94
CA GLN A 19 -14.02 -17.20 22.35
C GLN A 19 -12.75 -17.17 23.21
N TYR A 20 -11.57 -17.36 22.59
CA TYR A 20 -10.25 -17.30 23.22
C TYR A 20 -9.51 -16.06 22.76
N SER A 21 -10.17 -14.89 22.82
CA SER A 21 -9.60 -13.62 22.42
C SER A 21 -10.00 -12.51 23.40
N ALA A 22 -9.15 -11.49 23.50
CA ALA A 22 -9.44 -10.27 24.23
C ALA A 22 -9.92 -9.16 23.31
N PRO A 23 -10.80 -8.26 23.75
CA PRO A 23 -11.01 -6.97 23.14
C PRO A 23 -9.70 -6.18 23.07
N LYS A 24 -9.66 -5.20 22.17
CA LYS A 24 -8.50 -4.37 21.85
C LYS A 24 -7.69 -3.88 23.06
N ASP A 25 -8.37 -3.45 24.11
CA ASP A 25 -7.74 -2.76 25.26
C ASP A 25 -7.33 -3.71 26.39
N GLU A 26 -7.62 -5.00 26.26
CA GLU A 26 -7.36 -6.01 27.30
C GLU A 26 -6.10 -6.84 27.04
N TRP A 27 -5.53 -6.79 25.83
CA TRP A 27 -4.30 -7.51 25.48
C TRP A 27 -3.15 -6.53 25.17
N ASP A 28 -2.04 -6.71 25.87
CA ASP A 28 -0.83 -5.88 25.72
C ASP A 28 0.41 -6.79 25.61
N ALA A 29 1.14 -6.68 24.50
CA ALA A 29 2.37 -7.44 24.25
C ALA A 29 3.42 -7.24 25.35
N ALA A 30 3.50 -6.04 25.94
CA ALA A 30 4.46 -5.71 26.98
C ALA A 30 4.16 -6.42 28.33
N ARG A 31 2.95 -6.90 28.53
CA ARG A 31 2.50 -7.58 29.75
C ARG A 31 2.58 -9.11 29.67
N VAL A 32 2.94 -9.64 28.51
CA VAL A 32 3.00 -11.09 28.31
C VAL A 32 4.24 -11.66 28.98
N ASP A 33 4.06 -12.63 29.87
CA ASP A 33 5.16 -13.43 30.39
C ASP A 33 5.72 -14.34 29.29
N ARG A 34 6.86 -13.95 28.72
CA ARG A 34 7.53 -14.71 27.67
C ARG A 34 7.94 -16.10 28.09
N GLY A 35 8.25 -16.31 29.39
CA GLY A 35 8.65 -17.62 29.91
C GLY A 35 7.54 -18.66 29.78
N ALA A 36 6.33 -18.28 30.19
CA ALA A 36 5.13 -19.14 30.17
C ALA A 36 4.37 -19.13 28.83
N ALA A 37 4.68 -18.20 27.92
CA ALA A 37 3.92 -18.02 26.68
C ALA A 37 4.04 -19.23 25.72
N PRO A 38 2.96 -19.62 25.02
CA PRO A 38 3.01 -20.61 23.95
C PRO A 38 3.93 -20.17 22.79
N ARG A 39 4.40 -21.14 21.98
CA ARG A 39 5.30 -20.92 20.84
C ARG A 39 4.83 -19.77 19.93
N ALA A 40 3.59 -19.82 19.45
CA ALA A 40 3.04 -18.82 18.54
C ALA A 40 3.03 -17.40 19.12
N VAL A 41 2.84 -17.25 20.43
CA VAL A 41 2.90 -15.97 21.12
C VAL A 41 4.34 -15.48 21.21
N LYS A 42 5.30 -16.36 21.52
CA LYS A 42 6.74 -16.03 21.53
C LYS A 42 7.20 -15.56 20.17
N GLU A 43 6.87 -16.30 19.12
CA GLU A 43 7.16 -15.94 17.72
C GLU A 43 6.62 -14.55 17.39
N TYR A 44 5.37 -14.25 17.74
CA TYR A 44 4.81 -12.93 17.51
C TYR A 44 5.56 -11.81 18.23
N LEU A 45 5.95 -12.05 19.49
CA LEU A 45 6.73 -11.07 20.24
C LEU A 45 8.13 -10.83 19.65
N ASP A 46 8.68 -11.81 18.92
CA ASP A 46 9.95 -11.69 18.22
C ASP A 46 9.82 -10.93 16.88
N THR A 47 8.61 -10.85 16.32
CA THR A 47 8.34 -10.20 15.02
C THR A 47 7.74 -8.80 15.14
N LEU A 48 7.72 -8.20 16.33
CA LEU A 48 7.07 -6.89 16.54
C LEU A 48 7.71 -5.75 15.72
N ASP A 49 9.00 -5.84 15.40
CA ASP A 49 9.73 -4.86 14.60
C ASP A 49 9.69 -5.15 13.09
N GLU A 50 9.11 -6.28 12.69
CA GLU A 50 9.02 -6.67 11.30
C GLU A 50 7.85 -5.98 10.56
N ALA A 51 8.09 -5.60 9.31
CA ALA A 51 7.07 -4.98 8.45
C ALA A 51 5.84 -5.87 8.21
N ALA A 52 6.05 -7.20 8.20
CA ALA A 52 4.99 -8.19 8.04
C ALA A 52 4.01 -8.25 9.23
N PHE A 53 4.45 -7.85 10.42
CA PHE A 53 3.69 -8.00 11.67
C PHE A 53 3.60 -6.69 12.47
N GLY A 54 4.39 -6.50 13.52
CA GLY A 54 4.20 -5.42 14.49
C GLY A 54 4.49 -4.03 13.93
N ALA A 55 5.57 -3.87 13.17
CA ALA A 55 5.96 -2.58 12.60
C ALA A 55 5.04 -2.08 11.46
N ALA A 56 4.13 -2.92 10.97
CA ALA A 56 3.26 -2.58 9.85
C ALA A 56 2.30 -1.44 10.18
N THR A 57 1.81 -1.36 11.42
CA THR A 57 0.80 -0.36 11.78
C THR A 57 0.63 -0.23 13.29
N PRO A 58 0.35 1.00 13.77
CA PRO A 58 -0.16 1.22 15.11
C PRO A 58 -1.65 0.84 15.27
N VAL A 59 -2.33 0.43 14.17
CA VAL A 59 -3.74 0.02 14.23
C VAL A 59 -3.85 -1.29 15.01
N GLN A 60 -4.48 -1.21 16.17
CA GLN A 60 -4.78 -2.38 16.97
C GLN A 60 -6.00 -3.12 16.42
N PRO A 61 -6.01 -4.46 16.38
CA PRO A 61 -7.16 -5.24 15.95
C PRO A 61 -8.31 -5.08 16.96
N LYS A 62 -9.55 -5.25 16.50
CA LYS A 62 -10.74 -5.22 17.38
C LYS A 62 -10.71 -6.31 18.45
N PHE A 63 -10.15 -7.46 18.11
CA PHE A 63 -9.90 -8.58 19.01
C PHE A 63 -8.49 -9.11 18.75
N THR A 64 -7.82 -9.57 19.80
CA THR A 64 -6.52 -10.25 19.74
C THR A 64 -6.68 -11.66 20.29
N SER A 65 -6.27 -12.67 19.53
CA SER A 65 -6.32 -14.07 19.95
C SER A 65 -5.23 -14.35 20.99
N PHE A 66 -5.58 -15.02 22.08
CA PHE A 66 -4.59 -15.43 23.08
C PHE A 66 -3.66 -16.56 22.57
N SER A 67 -4.15 -17.39 21.67
CA SER A 67 -3.39 -18.51 21.12
C SER A 67 -2.55 -18.14 19.89
N ASP A 68 -2.92 -17.04 19.20
CA ASP A 68 -2.27 -16.58 17.98
C ASP A 68 -2.44 -15.07 17.79
N PRO A 69 -1.72 -14.24 18.56
CA PRO A 69 -1.88 -12.79 18.53
C PRO A 69 -1.38 -12.11 17.25
N ALA A 70 -0.58 -12.80 16.44
CA ALA A 70 -0.15 -12.33 15.13
C ALA A 70 -1.29 -12.34 14.10
N SER A 71 -2.28 -13.24 14.27
CA SER A 71 -3.43 -13.29 13.38
C SER A 71 -4.31 -12.04 13.51
N GLN A 72 -4.82 -11.53 12.39
CA GLN A 72 -5.61 -10.31 12.34
C GLN A 72 -7.10 -10.63 12.37
N TRP A 73 -7.87 -10.03 13.30
CA TRP A 73 -9.32 -10.04 13.25
C TRP A 73 -9.80 -9.17 12.08
N THR A 74 -10.36 -9.79 11.07
CA THR A 74 -10.79 -9.12 9.84
C THR A 74 -12.17 -9.60 9.38
N ALA A 75 -12.85 -8.82 8.57
CA ALA A 75 -14.10 -9.21 7.94
C ALA A 75 -13.86 -9.52 6.45
N ALA A 76 -14.27 -10.69 6.02
CA ALA A 76 -14.36 -10.97 4.61
C ALA A 76 -15.47 -10.13 3.96
N ARG A 77 -15.30 -9.79 2.70
CA ARG A 77 -16.32 -9.08 1.94
C ARG A 77 -17.60 -9.94 1.90
N LYS A 78 -18.67 -9.52 2.55
CA LYS A 78 -19.96 -10.22 2.68
C LYS A 78 -19.98 -11.48 3.57
N GLY A 79 -19.07 -11.61 4.53
CA GLY A 79 -19.04 -12.73 5.46
C GLY A 79 -18.84 -12.29 6.93
N PRO A 80 -18.93 -13.23 7.88
CA PRO A 80 -18.59 -12.99 9.27
C PRO A 80 -17.11 -12.67 9.40
N ALA A 81 -16.74 -11.91 10.45
CA ALA A 81 -15.35 -11.65 10.75
C ALA A 81 -14.67 -12.90 11.36
N PHE A 82 -13.39 -13.08 11.08
CA PHE A 82 -12.57 -14.18 11.53
C PHE A 82 -11.11 -13.73 11.71
N PHE A 83 -10.31 -14.53 12.39
CA PHE A 83 -8.87 -14.33 12.45
C PHE A 83 -8.21 -14.86 11.19
N SER A 84 -7.25 -14.12 10.62
CA SER A 84 -6.59 -14.49 9.39
C SER A 84 -5.15 -14.01 9.29
N TYR A 85 -4.42 -14.64 8.40
CA TYR A 85 -3.18 -14.16 7.80
C TYR A 85 -3.43 -13.83 6.33
N SER A 86 -2.59 -12.97 5.77
CA SER A 86 -2.48 -12.78 4.33
C SER A 86 -1.33 -13.62 3.81
N ASP A 87 -1.63 -14.50 2.86
CA ASP A 87 -0.65 -15.20 2.04
C ASP A 87 -0.29 -14.29 0.86
N ASN A 88 0.96 -13.84 0.81
CA ASN A 88 1.45 -12.94 -0.23
C ASN A 88 2.32 -13.73 -1.21
N TYR A 89 1.97 -13.68 -2.49
CA TYR A 89 2.72 -14.29 -3.59
C TYR A 89 3.42 -13.25 -4.45
N LEU A 90 4.73 -13.36 -4.59
CA LEU A 90 5.50 -12.68 -5.63
C LEU A 90 5.75 -13.68 -6.77
N ILE A 91 5.23 -13.41 -7.95
CA ILE A 91 5.31 -14.32 -9.09
C ILE A 91 6.06 -13.71 -10.28
N ASP A 92 6.82 -14.54 -11.00
CA ASP A 92 7.24 -14.24 -12.37
C ASP A 92 6.04 -14.44 -13.30
N THR A 93 5.55 -13.36 -13.89
CA THR A 93 4.35 -13.40 -14.74
C THR A 93 4.62 -14.00 -16.12
N ASP A 94 5.87 -14.11 -16.55
CA ASP A 94 6.21 -14.70 -17.84
C ASP A 94 6.03 -16.22 -17.80
N HIS A 95 6.45 -16.85 -16.71
CA HIS A 95 6.41 -18.30 -16.53
C HIS A 95 5.29 -18.75 -15.59
N GLY A 96 4.67 -17.84 -14.82
CA GLY A 96 3.65 -18.19 -13.84
C GLY A 96 4.24 -18.90 -12.61
N VAL A 97 5.52 -18.69 -12.30
CA VAL A 97 6.23 -19.30 -11.19
C VAL A 97 6.15 -18.40 -9.96
N ILE A 98 5.81 -18.98 -8.81
CA ILE A 98 5.92 -18.30 -7.51
C ILE A 98 7.42 -18.21 -7.18
N VAL A 99 7.92 -16.97 -7.05
CA VAL A 99 9.33 -16.68 -6.78
C VAL A 99 9.58 -16.53 -5.30
N ASP A 100 8.61 -16.00 -4.57
CA ASP A 100 8.67 -15.81 -3.13
C ASP A 100 7.28 -15.81 -2.49
N VAL A 101 7.23 -16.20 -1.21
CA VAL A 101 6.02 -16.28 -0.40
C VAL A 101 6.28 -15.64 0.95
N GLU A 102 5.31 -14.90 1.48
CA GLU A 102 5.41 -14.25 2.79
C GLU A 102 4.08 -14.26 3.53
N ALA A 103 4.08 -14.77 4.75
CA ALA A 103 2.95 -14.63 5.65
C ALA A 103 2.96 -13.22 6.29
N THR A 104 1.82 -12.54 6.30
CA THR A 104 1.68 -11.27 7.00
C THR A 104 0.38 -11.19 7.79
N ARG A 105 0.30 -10.22 8.70
CA ARG A 105 -1.02 -9.81 9.21
C ARG A 105 -1.89 -9.36 8.06
N SER A 106 -3.20 -9.65 8.14
CA SER A 106 -4.16 -9.28 7.10
C SER A 106 -4.53 -7.80 7.15
N ILE A 107 -3.53 -6.94 6.97
CA ILE A 107 -3.63 -5.49 6.89
C ILE A 107 -2.77 -4.97 5.73
N ARG A 108 -3.30 -3.99 5.02
CA ARG A 108 -2.64 -3.42 3.83
C ARG A 108 -1.19 -2.98 4.07
N GLN A 109 -0.90 -2.38 5.22
CA GLN A 109 0.44 -1.89 5.55
C GLN A 109 1.45 -3.04 5.65
N ALA A 110 1.04 -4.19 6.20
CA ALA A 110 1.88 -5.38 6.28
C ALA A 110 2.14 -5.97 4.89
N GLU A 111 1.10 -6.14 4.07
CA GLU A 111 1.20 -6.66 2.70
C GLU A 111 2.10 -5.77 1.82
N VAL A 112 1.91 -4.44 1.86
CA VAL A 112 2.75 -3.49 1.11
C VAL A 112 4.18 -3.46 1.65
N GLY A 113 4.36 -3.54 2.99
CA GLY A 113 5.67 -3.56 3.63
C GLY A 113 6.47 -4.79 3.26
N SER A 114 5.87 -5.98 3.36
CA SER A 114 6.50 -7.26 3.04
C SER A 114 6.89 -7.39 1.56
N THR A 115 6.18 -6.72 0.66
CA THR A 115 6.56 -6.67 -0.76
C THR A 115 7.99 -6.17 -0.96
N LYS A 116 8.41 -5.18 -0.18
CA LYS A 116 9.79 -4.66 -0.22
C LYS A 116 10.78 -5.72 0.23
N THR A 117 10.49 -6.39 1.35
CA THR A 117 11.30 -7.49 1.89
C THR A 117 11.42 -8.64 0.88
N MET A 118 10.30 -9.04 0.27
CA MET A 118 10.28 -10.10 -0.75
C MET A 118 11.12 -9.75 -1.97
N LEU A 119 11.01 -8.52 -2.49
CA LEU A 119 11.82 -8.07 -3.63
C LEU A 119 13.31 -7.99 -3.30
N ASP A 120 13.67 -7.53 -2.10
CA ASP A 120 15.06 -7.48 -1.65
C ASP A 120 15.61 -8.91 -1.42
N ARG A 121 14.80 -9.83 -0.87
CA ARG A 121 15.16 -11.25 -0.68
C ARG A 121 15.37 -11.99 -2.00
N VAL A 122 14.48 -11.78 -2.97
CA VAL A 122 14.59 -12.36 -4.32
C VAL A 122 15.83 -11.86 -5.04
N LYS A 123 16.15 -10.56 -4.90
CA LYS A 123 17.40 -10.01 -5.43
C LYS A 123 18.61 -10.65 -4.77
N ALA A 124 18.61 -10.80 -3.44
CA ALA A 124 19.74 -11.38 -2.71
C ALA A 124 19.96 -12.88 -3.03
N LYS A 125 18.86 -13.66 -3.16
CA LYS A 125 18.95 -15.11 -3.39
C LYS A 125 19.19 -15.50 -4.85
N PHE A 126 18.59 -14.78 -5.79
CA PHE A 126 18.54 -15.19 -7.20
C PHE A 126 19.14 -14.15 -8.16
N ASP A 127 19.60 -13.01 -7.65
CA ASP A 127 20.02 -11.83 -8.44
C ASP A 127 18.93 -11.38 -9.45
N LEU A 128 17.67 -11.63 -9.14
CA LEU A 128 16.55 -11.23 -9.96
C LEU A 128 16.03 -9.87 -9.52
N ARG A 129 15.88 -8.97 -10.47
CA ARG A 129 15.31 -7.65 -10.27
C ARG A 129 14.28 -7.37 -11.36
N PRO A 130 13.01 -7.18 -11.02
CA PRO A 130 12.01 -6.90 -12.03
C PRO A 130 12.22 -5.52 -12.67
N GLU A 131 12.00 -5.43 -13.97
CA GLU A 131 11.88 -4.16 -14.68
C GLU A 131 10.56 -3.47 -14.33
N ARG A 132 9.52 -4.28 -14.03
CA ARG A 132 8.19 -3.80 -13.64
C ARG A 132 7.55 -4.67 -12.57
N LEU A 133 6.84 -4.01 -11.65
CA LEU A 133 6.00 -4.65 -10.66
C LEU A 133 4.53 -4.38 -10.96
N ILE A 134 3.75 -5.45 -11.01
CA ILE A 134 2.31 -5.44 -11.26
C ILE A 134 1.58 -5.70 -9.94
N ALA A 135 0.67 -4.81 -9.55
CA ALA A 135 -0.16 -5.02 -8.36
C ALA A 135 -1.50 -4.29 -8.49
N ASP A 136 -2.36 -4.47 -7.51
CA ASP A 136 -3.64 -3.76 -7.44
C ASP A 136 -3.49 -2.35 -6.84
N THR A 137 -4.61 -1.64 -6.73
CA THR A 137 -4.64 -0.28 -6.17
C THR A 137 -4.19 -0.23 -4.70
N ALA A 138 -4.27 -1.32 -3.94
CA ALA A 138 -3.83 -1.35 -2.54
C ALA A 138 -2.35 -0.98 -2.39
N TYR A 139 -1.53 -1.34 -3.36
CA TYR A 139 -0.09 -1.03 -3.43
C TYR A 139 0.21 0.36 -4.01
N GLY A 140 -0.77 1.09 -4.51
CA GLY A 140 -0.62 2.38 -5.21
C GLY A 140 -0.42 3.59 -4.31
N SER A 141 0.15 3.43 -3.11
CA SER A 141 0.48 4.54 -2.21
C SER A 141 1.71 5.31 -2.69
N GLY A 142 1.77 6.63 -2.40
CA GLY A 142 2.92 7.46 -2.77
C GLY A 142 4.26 6.88 -2.31
N PRO A 143 4.42 6.52 -1.01
CA PRO A 143 5.68 5.94 -0.51
C PRO A 143 6.08 4.62 -1.20
N MET A 144 5.11 3.76 -1.57
CA MET A 144 5.43 2.52 -2.29
C MET A 144 5.85 2.80 -3.73
N LEU A 145 5.13 3.69 -4.42
CA LEU A 145 5.47 4.08 -5.79
C LEU A 145 6.84 4.79 -5.84
N GLY A 146 7.14 5.67 -4.87
CA GLY A 146 8.45 6.30 -4.72
C GLY A 146 9.55 5.26 -4.55
N TRP A 147 9.37 4.31 -3.64
CA TRP A 147 10.33 3.23 -3.38
C TRP A 147 10.64 2.38 -4.63
N LEU A 148 9.63 2.12 -5.47
CA LEU A 148 9.81 1.39 -6.75
C LEU A 148 10.57 2.23 -7.77
N VAL A 149 10.18 3.49 -7.96
CA VAL A 149 10.81 4.40 -8.95
C VAL A 149 12.27 4.65 -8.61
N ASP A 150 12.60 4.87 -7.34
CA ASP A 150 13.98 5.06 -6.86
C ASP A 150 14.86 3.83 -7.17
N ARG A 151 14.26 2.65 -7.19
CA ARG A 151 14.92 1.39 -7.56
C ARG A 151 14.86 1.08 -9.05
N LYS A 152 14.34 1.99 -9.88
CA LYS A 152 14.15 1.82 -11.32
C LYS A 152 13.26 0.61 -11.68
N ILE A 153 12.25 0.34 -10.84
CA ILE A 153 11.20 -0.65 -11.08
C ILE A 153 9.95 0.10 -11.55
N ALA A 154 9.49 -0.16 -12.75
CA ALA A 154 8.31 0.51 -13.31
C ALA A 154 7.03 0.06 -12.56
N PRO A 155 6.29 0.97 -11.89
CA PRO A 155 5.08 0.60 -11.15
C PRO A 155 3.89 0.46 -12.09
N HIS A 156 3.56 -0.77 -12.49
CA HIS A 156 2.33 -1.10 -13.19
C HIS A 156 1.17 -1.26 -12.20
N ILE A 157 0.96 -0.23 -11.39
CA ILE A 157 0.08 -0.19 -10.22
C ILE A 157 -0.85 1.01 -10.33
N PRO A 158 -2.19 0.85 -10.16
CA PRO A 158 -3.10 1.99 -10.12
C PRO A 158 -2.81 2.87 -8.90
N VAL A 159 -2.71 4.18 -9.12
CA VAL A 159 -2.44 5.13 -8.03
C VAL A 159 -3.67 5.24 -7.11
N ILE A 160 -3.45 5.26 -5.79
CA ILE A 160 -4.46 5.67 -4.83
C ILE A 160 -4.63 7.18 -4.97
N ASP A 161 -5.64 7.61 -5.72
CA ASP A 161 -5.91 9.01 -5.98
C ASP A 161 -7.23 9.46 -5.38
N LYS A 162 -7.17 10.43 -4.47
CA LYS A 162 -8.33 11.09 -3.87
C LYS A 162 -8.58 12.49 -4.46
N ALA A 163 -7.82 12.87 -5.49
CA ALA A 163 -7.87 14.21 -6.07
C ALA A 163 -8.98 14.38 -7.12
N GLY A 164 -9.64 13.30 -7.51
CA GLY A 164 -10.78 13.35 -8.42
C GLY A 164 -11.94 14.16 -7.82
N ARG A 165 -12.61 14.96 -8.66
CA ARG A 165 -13.80 15.74 -8.29
C ARG A 165 -15.00 15.27 -9.09
N SER A 166 -16.13 15.13 -8.44
CA SER A 166 -17.41 14.75 -9.03
C SER A 166 -18.40 15.91 -9.10
N ASP A 167 -17.99 17.10 -8.63
CA ASP A 167 -18.82 18.31 -8.55
C ASP A 167 -18.75 19.19 -9.82
N GLY A 168 -18.13 18.68 -10.90
CA GLY A 168 -17.93 19.42 -12.16
C GLY A 168 -16.84 20.50 -12.09
N THR A 169 -16.17 20.67 -10.94
CA THR A 169 -15.05 21.60 -10.82
C THR A 169 -13.74 20.94 -11.24
N TRP A 170 -12.79 21.76 -11.66
CA TRP A 170 -11.46 21.28 -12.05
C TRP A 170 -10.77 20.49 -10.95
N SER A 171 -10.28 19.30 -11.31
CA SER A 171 -9.46 18.45 -10.49
C SER A 171 -8.00 18.93 -10.48
N ARG A 172 -7.12 18.25 -9.76
CA ARG A 172 -5.68 18.56 -9.85
C ARG A 172 -5.09 18.22 -11.21
N ALA A 173 -5.63 17.22 -11.91
CA ALA A 173 -5.15 16.79 -13.22
C ALA A 173 -5.34 17.85 -14.33
N ASP A 174 -6.20 18.83 -14.10
CA ASP A 174 -6.42 19.94 -15.03
C ASP A 174 -5.35 21.06 -14.89
N PHE A 175 -4.43 20.93 -13.93
CA PHE A 175 -3.35 21.88 -13.66
C PHE A 175 -2.02 21.26 -14.08
N GLU A 176 -1.23 22.00 -14.84
CA GLU A 176 0.10 21.58 -15.27
C GLU A 176 1.15 21.78 -14.17
N TRP A 177 2.01 20.77 -13.95
CA TRP A 177 3.13 20.88 -13.03
C TRP A 177 4.36 21.41 -13.75
N ASP A 178 4.83 22.59 -13.35
CA ASP A 178 6.08 23.20 -13.79
C ASP A 178 7.18 22.87 -12.76
N ALA A 179 7.91 21.79 -13.00
CA ALA A 179 8.97 21.33 -12.11
C ALA A 179 10.14 22.33 -12.01
N LYS A 180 10.43 23.06 -13.09
CA LYS A 180 11.56 24.00 -13.14
C LYS A 180 11.34 25.17 -12.18
N ASN A 181 10.13 25.68 -12.10
CA ASN A 181 9.78 26.81 -11.26
C ASN A 181 9.09 26.38 -9.95
N ASN A 182 8.96 25.08 -9.68
CA ASN A 182 8.28 24.52 -8.50
C ASN A 182 6.89 25.16 -8.28
N GLN A 183 6.03 25.08 -9.30
CA GLN A 183 4.69 25.69 -9.29
C GLN A 183 3.70 24.88 -10.13
N TYR A 184 2.41 25.10 -9.92
CA TYR A 184 1.38 24.65 -10.84
C TYR A 184 0.93 25.80 -11.74
N ILE A 185 0.61 25.49 -12.99
CA ILE A 185 -0.04 26.43 -13.92
C ILE A 185 -1.50 26.05 -14.03
N CYS A 186 -2.40 26.99 -13.83
CA CYS A 186 -3.84 26.76 -13.98
C CYS A 186 -4.25 26.76 -15.45
N PRO A 187 -5.45 26.25 -15.82
CA PRO A 187 -5.95 26.27 -17.20
C PRO A 187 -6.05 27.66 -17.82
N GLU A 188 -6.08 28.72 -17.01
CA GLU A 188 -6.07 30.12 -17.47
C GLU A 188 -4.63 30.72 -17.53
N GLY A 189 -3.59 29.88 -17.41
CA GLY A 189 -2.19 30.29 -17.50
C GLY A 189 -1.58 30.89 -16.24
N GLU A 190 -2.33 31.01 -15.15
CA GLU A 190 -1.84 31.62 -13.91
C GLU A 190 -1.06 30.65 -13.02
N ALA A 191 0.03 31.16 -12.41
CA ALA A 191 0.89 30.36 -11.56
C ALA A 191 0.35 30.22 -10.13
N LEU A 192 0.29 28.97 -9.65
CA LEU A 192 0.08 28.64 -8.23
C LEU A 192 1.45 28.37 -7.62
N LYS A 193 1.96 29.30 -6.83
CA LYS A 193 3.26 29.19 -6.16
C LYS A 193 3.13 28.48 -4.83
N GLN A 194 4.23 27.91 -4.35
CA GLN A 194 4.25 27.22 -3.07
C GLN A 194 3.88 28.22 -1.95
N PHE A 195 2.83 27.91 -1.20
CA PHE A 195 2.40 28.71 -0.07
C PHE A 195 3.26 28.37 1.16
N ARG A 196 4.00 29.36 1.64
CA ARG A 196 4.79 29.28 2.88
C ARG A 196 4.16 30.20 3.92
N ARG A 197 3.81 29.64 5.06
CA ARG A 197 3.12 30.38 6.12
C ARG A 197 4.05 31.21 6.98
N ASN A 198 5.35 30.89 6.99
CA ASN A 198 6.33 31.53 7.85
C ASN A 198 7.47 32.11 7.00
N TYR A 199 7.60 33.42 7.01
CA TYR A 199 8.61 34.16 6.27
C TYR A 199 10.01 34.00 6.89
N SER A 200 10.12 33.51 8.14
CA SER A 200 11.38 33.32 8.86
C SER A 200 12.15 32.06 8.49
N ASP A 201 11.54 31.11 7.79
CA ASP A 201 12.21 29.89 7.36
C ASP A 201 11.98 29.68 5.84
N PRO A 202 12.88 30.20 4.98
CA PRO A 202 12.77 30.06 3.53
C PRO A 202 12.91 28.60 3.06
N ASN A 203 13.49 27.73 3.87
CA ASN A 203 13.71 26.31 3.55
C ASN A 203 12.65 25.38 4.16
N ARG A 204 11.59 25.92 4.76
CA ARG A 204 10.52 25.10 5.30
C ARG A 204 9.91 24.26 4.21
N GLY A 205 10.28 23.00 4.20
CA GLY A 205 9.79 21.95 3.30
C GLY A 205 8.30 21.66 3.45
N PRO A 206 7.84 20.53 2.95
CA PRO A 206 6.47 20.06 3.13
C PRO A 206 6.04 20.13 4.60
N THR A 207 4.74 20.29 4.84
CA THR A 207 4.21 20.16 6.22
C THR A 207 4.66 18.81 6.81
N GLY A 208 4.71 18.66 8.14
CA GLY A 208 5.16 17.42 8.81
C GLY A 208 4.45 16.11 8.38
N LYS A 209 3.57 16.18 7.38
CA LYS A 209 2.93 15.07 6.67
C LYS A 209 3.44 14.89 5.22
N GLY A 210 4.57 15.50 4.83
CA GLY A 210 5.11 15.39 3.47
C GLY A 210 4.24 16.05 2.39
N VAL A 211 3.44 17.08 2.73
CA VAL A 211 2.52 17.74 1.81
C VAL A 211 2.89 19.21 1.61
N ALA A 212 3.26 19.58 0.40
CA ALA A 212 3.41 20.98 -0.02
C ALA A 212 2.08 21.55 -0.50
N LYS A 213 1.82 22.84 -0.22
CA LYS A 213 0.62 23.57 -0.67
C LYS A 213 1.01 24.62 -1.69
N TYR A 214 0.28 24.66 -2.79
CA TYR A 214 0.43 25.66 -3.86
C TYR A 214 -0.85 26.47 -3.95
N GLN A 215 -0.72 27.78 -4.13
CA GLN A 215 -1.84 28.70 -4.08
C GLN A 215 -1.68 29.81 -5.12
N ALA A 216 -2.76 30.11 -5.83
CA ALA A 216 -2.87 31.28 -6.67
C ALA A 216 -3.08 32.55 -5.83
N LEU A 217 -2.81 33.72 -6.39
CA LEU A 217 -3.11 34.99 -5.76
C LEU A 217 -4.63 35.21 -5.68
N LYS A 218 -5.10 35.76 -4.55
CA LYS A 218 -6.54 35.92 -4.31
C LYS A 218 -7.18 36.84 -5.37
N HIS A 219 -6.57 38.01 -5.63
CA HIS A 219 -7.09 39.00 -6.59
C HIS A 219 -7.18 38.39 -8.00
N THR A 220 -6.18 37.59 -8.42
CA THR A 220 -6.20 36.92 -9.72
C THR A 220 -7.38 35.94 -9.82
N CYS A 221 -7.60 35.13 -8.81
CA CYS A 221 -8.73 34.21 -8.82
C CYS A 221 -10.09 34.91 -8.71
N GLN A 222 -10.17 36.02 -8.01
CA GLN A 222 -11.41 36.80 -7.88
C GLN A 222 -11.85 37.44 -9.19
N ALA A 223 -10.92 37.89 -9.99
CA ALA A 223 -11.17 38.47 -11.31
C ALA A 223 -11.29 37.41 -12.43
N CYS A 224 -11.01 36.12 -12.13
CA CYS A 224 -10.96 35.09 -13.14
C CYS A 224 -12.36 34.64 -13.61
N PRO A 225 -12.65 34.66 -14.93
CA PRO A 225 -13.94 34.22 -15.47
C PRO A 225 -14.24 32.74 -15.18
N SER A 226 -13.21 31.92 -15.06
CA SER A 226 -13.34 30.49 -14.77
C SER A 226 -13.43 30.15 -13.28
N LYS A 227 -13.51 31.15 -12.40
CA LYS A 227 -13.65 30.92 -10.95
C LYS A 227 -14.80 29.99 -10.58
N PRO A 228 -16.00 30.08 -11.16
CA PRO A 228 -17.11 29.16 -10.85
C PRO A 228 -16.78 27.69 -11.12
N LYS A 229 -15.99 27.42 -12.15
CA LYS A 229 -15.54 26.07 -12.54
C LYS A 229 -14.28 25.61 -11.77
N CYS A 230 -13.49 26.55 -11.26
CA CYS A 230 -12.22 26.27 -10.63
C CYS A 230 -12.32 26.14 -9.09
N CYS A 231 -12.79 27.22 -8.43
CA CYS A 231 -12.86 27.31 -6.97
C CYS A 231 -14.05 28.19 -6.50
N PRO A 232 -15.32 27.76 -6.78
CA PRO A 232 -16.51 28.60 -6.55
C PRO A 232 -16.68 29.06 -5.10
N LYS A 233 -16.31 28.22 -4.14
CA LYS A 233 -16.49 28.45 -2.70
C LYS A 233 -15.25 28.99 -1.97
N ALA A 234 -14.13 29.14 -2.67
CA ALA A 234 -12.88 29.59 -2.06
C ALA A 234 -12.38 30.90 -2.66
N ASP A 235 -11.64 31.70 -1.88
CA ASP A 235 -11.05 32.97 -2.33
C ASP A 235 -10.10 32.74 -3.51
N CYS A 236 -9.35 31.65 -3.48
CA CYS A 236 -8.38 31.30 -4.52
C CYS A 236 -8.20 29.76 -4.60
N ARG A 237 -7.68 29.32 -5.73
CA ARG A 237 -7.35 27.90 -5.92
C ARG A 237 -6.16 27.50 -5.08
N LYS A 238 -6.29 26.34 -4.40
CA LYS A 238 -5.24 25.67 -3.65
C LYS A 238 -5.08 24.25 -4.15
N ILE A 239 -3.83 23.81 -4.35
CA ILE A 239 -3.47 22.45 -4.73
C ILE A 239 -2.45 21.94 -3.73
N THR A 240 -2.57 20.68 -3.34
CA THR A 240 -1.59 19.97 -2.52
C THR A 240 -0.77 19.03 -3.39
N ARG A 241 0.55 18.99 -3.16
CA ARG A 241 1.48 18.03 -3.75
C ARG A 241 2.13 17.22 -2.65
N GLU A 242 2.03 15.91 -2.72
CA GLU A 242 2.66 14.99 -1.77
C GLU A 242 4.14 14.79 -2.14
N GLU A 243 4.96 14.36 -1.19
CA GLU A 243 6.39 14.11 -1.35
C GLU A 243 6.73 13.19 -2.54
N HIS A 244 5.92 12.14 -2.73
CA HIS A 244 6.10 11.15 -3.81
C HIS A 244 5.20 11.40 -5.02
N GLU A 245 4.80 12.64 -5.27
CA GLU A 245 3.88 12.95 -6.38
C GLU A 245 4.51 12.66 -7.75
N ASP A 246 5.83 12.85 -7.91
CA ASP A 246 6.54 12.52 -9.15
C ASP A 246 6.42 11.03 -9.47
N ALA A 247 6.56 10.16 -8.49
CA ALA A 247 6.37 8.72 -8.68
C ALA A 247 4.91 8.34 -9.02
N ARG A 248 3.95 9.08 -8.47
CA ARG A 248 2.53 8.93 -8.85
C ARG A 248 2.28 9.35 -10.30
N GLU A 249 2.94 10.40 -10.76
CA GLU A 249 2.87 10.85 -12.16
C GLU A 249 3.46 9.81 -13.12
N VAL A 250 4.59 9.17 -12.75
CA VAL A 250 5.16 8.04 -13.49
C VAL A 250 4.14 6.90 -13.59
N ALA A 251 3.52 6.48 -12.47
CA ALA A 251 2.52 5.42 -12.48
C ALA A 251 1.26 5.77 -13.30
N ARG A 252 0.81 7.04 -13.25
CA ARG A 252 -0.30 7.52 -14.10
C ARG A 252 0.05 7.50 -15.59
N ALA A 253 1.29 7.88 -15.94
CA ALA A 253 1.76 7.82 -17.33
C ALA A 253 1.82 6.37 -17.83
N ILE A 254 2.39 5.46 -17.04
CA ILE A 254 2.42 4.02 -17.35
C ILE A 254 1.02 3.47 -17.57
N ARG A 255 0.03 3.85 -16.76
CA ARG A 255 -1.36 3.39 -16.88
C ARG A 255 -2.00 3.68 -18.24
N LYS A 256 -1.51 4.70 -18.96
CA LYS A 256 -2.02 5.07 -20.29
C LYS A 256 -1.40 4.23 -21.43
N THR A 257 -0.40 3.41 -21.14
CA THR A 257 0.35 2.63 -22.14
C THR A 257 -0.32 1.30 -22.47
N ASP A 258 -0.05 0.75 -23.64
CA ASP A 258 -0.49 -0.61 -23.99
C ASP A 258 0.21 -1.68 -23.15
N GLN A 259 1.42 -1.43 -22.72
CA GLN A 259 2.14 -2.32 -21.79
C GLN A 259 1.38 -2.48 -20.46
N TYR A 260 0.73 -1.43 -19.96
CA TYR A 260 -0.11 -1.54 -18.78
C TYR A 260 -1.32 -2.46 -19.00
N LYS A 261 -1.95 -2.41 -20.18
CA LYS A 261 -3.08 -3.30 -20.55
C LYS A 261 -2.64 -4.77 -20.51
N VAL A 262 -1.44 -5.07 -21.00
CA VAL A 262 -0.84 -6.42 -20.91
C VAL A 262 -0.63 -6.81 -19.45
N SER A 263 -0.03 -5.93 -18.66
CA SER A 263 0.22 -6.17 -17.23
C SER A 263 -1.08 -6.43 -16.45
N ALA A 264 -2.14 -5.69 -16.72
CA ALA A 264 -3.45 -5.90 -16.09
C ALA A 264 -4.03 -7.30 -16.38
N LYS A 265 -3.78 -7.85 -17.58
CA LYS A 265 -4.16 -9.23 -17.92
C LYS A 265 -3.28 -10.24 -17.19
N LEU A 266 -1.97 -9.99 -17.09
CA LEU A 266 -1.02 -10.88 -16.43
C LEU A 266 -1.27 -10.98 -14.91
N ARG A 267 -1.78 -9.91 -14.27
CA ARG A 267 -2.16 -9.93 -12.85
C ARG A 267 -3.14 -11.06 -12.51
N LYS A 268 -4.02 -11.43 -13.45
CA LYS A 268 -4.96 -12.54 -13.25
C LYS A 268 -4.27 -13.89 -12.97
N LYS A 269 -3.00 -14.06 -13.33
CA LYS A 269 -2.24 -15.27 -13.01
C LYS A 269 -2.10 -15.47 -11.49
N VAL A 270 -1.88 -14.38 -10.72
CA VAL A 270 -1.81 -14.44 -9.26
C VAL A 270 -3.17 -14.85 -8.69
N GLU A 271 -4.26 -14.24 -9.18
CA GLU A 271 -5.61 -14.59 -8.75
C GLU A 271 -5.94 -16.07 -9.01
N MET A 272 -5.47 -16.62 -10.13
CA MET A 272 -5.63 -18.05 -10.46
C MET A 272 -4.85 -18.95 -9.50
N LEU A 273 -3.63 -18.56 -9.10
CA LEU A 273 -2.84 -19.32 -8.12
C LEU A 273 -3.54 -19.38 -6.77
N PHE A 274 -4.08 -18.26 -6.27
CA PHE A 274 -4.88 -18.27 -5.04
C PHE A 274 -6.17 -19.08 -5.16
N ALA A 275 -6.82 -19.06 -6.33
CA ALA A 275 -7.97 -19.92 -6.56
C ALA A 275 -7.60 -21.40 -6.54
N HIS A 276 -6.45 -21.78 -7.10
CA HIS A 276 -5.89 -23.13 -7.04
C HIS A 276 -5.57 -23.52 -5.60
N LEU A 277 -4.84 -22.68 -4.87
CA LEU A 277 -4.50 -22.86 -3.46
C LEU A 277 -5.72 -23.23 -2.61
N LYS A 278 -6.79 -22.43 -2.73
CA LYS A 278 -7.99 -22.61 -1.91
C LYS A 278 -8.89 -23.75 -2.35
N ARG A 279 -9.07 -23.96 -3.66
CA ARG A 279 -10.05 -24.90 -4.20
C ARG A 279 -9.48 -26.29 -4.44
N ILE A 280 -8.22 -26.37 -4.87
CA ILE A 280 -7.58 -27.64 -5.24
C ILE A 280 -6.72 -28.15 -4.09
N LEU A 281 -5.85 -27.33 -3.52
CA LEU A 281 -4.99 -27.71 -2.41
C LEU A 281 -5.70 -27.64 -1.05
N GLY A 282 -6.89 -27.02 -0.98
CA GLY A 282 -7.71 -26.98 0.21
C GLY A 282 -7.22 -26.07 1.33
N LEU A 283 -6.25 -25.17 1.04
CA LEU A 283 -5.71 -24.23 2.03
C LEU A 283 -6.64 -23.03 2.20
N GLY A 284 -7.82 -23.24 2.78
CA GLY A 284 -8.74 -22.17 3.20
C GLY A 284 -8.55 -21.75 4.65
N ARG A 285 -7.94 -22.63 5.46
CA ARG A 285 -7.67 -22.44 6.89
C ARG A 285 -6.33 -23.06 7.27
N LEU A 286 -5.54 -22.35 8.07
CA LEU A 286 -4.30 -22.83 8.65
C LEU A 286 -4.55 -23.84 9.77
N ARG A 287 -3.62 -24.75 9.97
CA ARG A 287 -3.58 -25.71 11.06
C ARG A 287 -2.52 -25.34 12.10
N LEU A 288 -1.46 -24.67 11.64
CA LEU A 288 -0.39 -24.17 12.49
C LEU A 288 -0.70 -22.74 12.93
N ARG A 289 -0.22 -22.37 14.12
CA ARG A 289 -0.37 -21.06 14.72
C ARG A 289 0.96 -20.30 14.72
N GLY A 290 0.84 -18.99 14.73
CA GLY A 290 1.98 -18.07 14.78
C GLY A 290 2.57 -17.74 13.42
N PRO A 291 3.45 -16.73 13.37
CA PRO A 291 4.10 -16.27 12.15
C PRO A 291 4.83 -17.37 11.39
N CYS A 292 5.65 -18.16 12.08
CA CYS A 292 6.40 -19.27 11.47
C CYS A 292 5.46 -20.33 10.93
N GLY A 293 4.44 -20.74 11.73
CA GLY A 293 3.48 -21.76 11.31
C GLY A 293 2.69 -21.35 10.07
N ALA A 294 2.25 -20.09 9.98
CA ALA A 294 1.58 -19.57 8.81
C ALA A 294 2.50 -19.56 7.57
N ASN A 295 3.74 -19.13 7.75
CA ASN A 295 4.70 -19.10 6.65
C ASN A 295 5.07 -20.50 6.15
N ASP A 296 5.23 -21.46 7.05
CA ASP A 296 5.53 -22.86 6.71
C ASP A 296 4.40 -23.48 5.87
N GLU A 297 3.13 -23.27 6.26
CA GLU A 297 1.99 -23.79 5.49
C GLU A 297 1.87 -23.12 4.12
N PHE A 298 2.17 -21.83 4.00
CA PHE A 298 2.16 -21.11 2.71
C PHE A 298 3.30 -21.56 1.78
N LEU A 299 4.47 -21.88 2.33
CA LEU A 299 5.60 -22.41 1.58
C LEU A 299 5.40 -23.85 1.10
N LEU A 300 4.64 -24.65 1.86
CA LEU A 300 4.38 -26.07 1.55
C LEU A 300 3.23 -26.26 0.56
N ALA A 301 2.39 -25.26 0.37
CA ALA A 301 1.24 -25.31 -0.52
C ALA A 301 1.56 -24.86 -1.94
#